data_fcdd522231fcd0803a29a46891278812
#
_entry.id   fcdd522231fcd0803a29a46891278812
#
_cell.length_a   1.000
_cell.length_b   1.000
_cell.length_c   1.000
_cell.angle_alpha   90.00
_cell.angle_beta   90.00
_cell.angle_gamma   90.00
#
_symmetry.space_group_name_H-M   'P 1'
#
loop_
_entity.id
_entity.type
_entity.pdbx_description
1 polymer ?
#
loop_
_entity_poly.entity_id
_entity_poly.type
_entity_poly.pdbx_seq_one_letter_code
_entity_poly.pdbx_strand_id
1 'polypeptide(L)'
;MGYVLSERTLGNMVGLHPKLLAVVKRAIQITKQDFGVTAKQVRTAEEQHKLFLDGASQKDGYKNKSNHQVAVDGTGHAVDLTAYVLGQGFDYKNWNLYYPIAEAMAAAARAEGARLTWGGNWYECLNDYCYSATDARAAVERYKAKHPGPDFIDGPHFQLT
;
A
#
# COMPACT_ATOMS: atom_id res chain seq x y z
N MET A 1 -14.16 -2.45 -18.13
CA MET A 1 -14.52 -3.28 -16.96
C MET A 1 -13.36 -3.32 -15.99
N GLY A 2 -13.63 -3.14 -14.72
CA GLY A 2 -12.59 -3.20 -13.69
C GLY A 2 -12.27 -4.64 -13.28
N TYR A 3 -11.19 -4.79 -12.53
CA TYR A 3 -10.87 -6.05 -11.85
C TYR A 3 -11.75 -6.22 -10.62
N VAL A 4 -11.66 -7.38 -9.98
CA VAL A 4 -12.46 -7.74 -8.79
C VAL A 4 -11.54 -8.31 -7.71
N LEU A 5 -11.75 -7.88 -6.46
CA LEU A 5 -11.03 -8.44 -5.31
C LEU A 5 -11.49 -9.88 -5.05
N SER A 6 -10.52 -10.79 -4.94
CA SER A 6 -10.80 -12.18 -4.56
C SER A 6 -11.25 -12.28 -3.11
N GLU A 7 -11.94 -13.37 -2.76
CA GLU A 7 -12.31 -13.66 -1.36
C GLU A 7 -11.08 -13.73 -0.45
N ARG A 8 -9.97 -14.29 -0.93
CA ARG A 8 -8.70 -14.32 -0.21
C ARG A 8 -8.20 -12.90 0.09
N THR A 9 -8.22 -12.01 -0.90
CA THR A 9 -7.82 -10.61 -0.72
C THR A 9 -8.70 -9.92 0.31
N LEU A 10 -10.03 -10.07 0.20
CA LEU A 10 -10.97 -9.50 1.18
C LEU A 10 -10.73 -10.03 2.59
N GLY A 11 -10.50 -11.33 2.74
CA GLY A 11 -10.20 -11.96 4.03
C GLY A 11 -8.90 -11.42 4.64
N ASN A 12 -7.87 -11.18 3.83
CA ASN A 12 -6.60 -10.64 4.29
C ASN A 12 -6.68 -9.16 4.71
N MET A 13 -7.74 -8.45 4.33
CA MET A 13 -7.97 -7.04 4.68
C MET A 13 -8.92 -6.85 5.87
N VAL A 14 -9.38 -7.91 6.50
CA VAL A 14 -10.24 -7.80 7.69
C VAL A 14 -9.54 -6.97 8.77
N GLY A 15 -10.26 -6.00 9.34
CA GLY A 15 -9.74 -5.08 10.36
C GLY A 15 -9.09 -3.80 9.83
N LEU A 16 -8.98 -3.61 8.51
CA LEU A 16 -8.56 -2.32 7.96
C LEU A 16 -9.54 -1.21 8.32
N HIS A 17 -9.01 -0.01 8.47
CA HIS A 17 -9.81 1.19 8.63
C HIS A 17 -10.85 1.29 7.49
N PRO A 18 -12.14 1.57 7.79
CA PRO A 18 -13.22 1.55 6.78
C PRO A 18 -12.95 2.44 5.57
N LYS A 19 -12.32 3.60 5.77
CA LYS A 19 -11.94 4.51 4.68
C LYS A 19 -10.88 3.90 3.77
N LEU A 20 -9.85 3.26 4.33
CA LEU A 20 -8.82 2.60 3.54
C LEU A 20 -9.40 1.43 2.74
N LEU A 21 -10.27 0.64 3.36
CA LEU A 21 -10.97 -0.45 2.68
C LEU A 21 -11.84 0.06 1.52
N ALA A 22 -12.57 1.17 1.70
CA ALA A 22 -13.36 1.79 0.64
C ALA A 22 -12.48 2.26 -0.53
N VAL A 23 -11.32 2.85 -0.23
CA VAL A 23 -10.34 3.24 -1.25
C VAL A 23 -9.87 2.04 -2.07
N VAL A 24 -9.48 0.94 -1.42
CA VAL A 24 -9.02 -0.27 -2.12
C VAL A 24 -10.13 -0.86 -3.01
N LYS A 25 -11.36 -0.94 -2.49
CA LYS A 25 -12.52 -1.44 -3.25
C LYS A 25 -12.85 -0.58 -4.48
N ARG A 26 -12.67 0.73 -4.39
CA ARG A 26 -12.82 1.62 -5.55
C ARG A 26 -11.65 1.50 -6.51
N ALA A 27 -10.43 1.45 -5.99
CA ALA A 27 -9.21 1.38 -6.80
C ALA A 27 -9.18 0.15 -7.72
N ILE A 28 -9.61 -1.03 -7.22
CA ILE A 28 -9.62 -2.25 -8.04
C ILE A 28 -10.55 -2.14 -9.26
N GLN A 29 -11.59 -1.34 -9.17
CA GLN A 29 -12.55 -1.15 -10.26
C GLN A 29 -12.04 -0.21 -11.36
N ILE A 30 -11.09 0.66 -11.04
CA ILE A 30 -10.60 1.70 -11.96
C ILE A 30 -9.13 1.50 -12.39
N THR A 31 -8.41 0.63 -11.71
CA THR A 31 -6.99 0.37 -12.03
C THR A 31 -6.80 -0.27 -13.39
N LYS A 32 -5.67 0.05 -14.03
CA LYS A 32 -5.22 -0.57 -15.28
C LYS A 32 -4.35 -1.81 -15.02
N GLN A 33 -3.93 -2.03 -13.79
CA GLN A 33 -3.13 -3.17 -13.36
C GLN A 33 -3.84 -3.90 -12.23
N ASP A 34 -4.06 -5.20 -12.39
CA ASP A 34 -4.67 -6.04 -11.36
C ASP A 34 -3.77 -6.16 -10.13
N PHE A 35 -4.37 -6.29 -8.97
CA PHE A 35 -3.65 -6.48 -7.71
C PHE A 35 -4.45 -7.32 -6.71
N GLY A 36 -3.75 -7.86 -5.74
CA GLY A 36 -4.34 -8.58 -4.62
C GLY A 36 -3.57 -8.35 -3.33
N VAL A 37 -4.08 -8.91 -2.25
CA VAL A 37 -3.46 -8.88 -0.93
C VAL A 37 -3.08 -10.30 -0.54
N THR A 38 -1.79 -10.57 -0.41
CA THR A 38 -1.24 -11.92 -0.32
C THR A 38 -1.15 -12.46 1.11
N ALA A 39 -1.21 -11.59 2.11
CA ALA A 39 -1.11 -11.94 3.52
C ALA A 39 -2.02 -11.05 4.38
N LYS A 40 -2.29 -11.50 5.62
CA LYS A 40 -3.04 -10.73 6.62
C LYS A 40 -2.41 -9.35 6.83
N GLN A 41 -3.21 -8.30 6.71
CA GLN A 41 -2.73 -6.91 6.76
C GLN A 41 -2.73 -6.29 8.15
N VAL A 42 -3.70 -6.64 8.98
CA VAL A 42 -3.82 -6.06 10.33
C VAL A 42 -3.16 -6.98 11.34
N ARG A 43 -2.13 -6.47 12.00
CA ARG A 43 -1.22 -7.24 12.87
C ARG A 43 -1.40 -6.85 14.33
N THR A 44 -1.24 -7.83 15.23
CA THR A 44 -0.99 -7.57 16.65
C THR A 44 0.46 -7.09 16.86
N ALA A 45 0.76 -6.53 18.04
CA ALA A 45 2.12 -6.17 18.40
C ALA A 45 3.07 -7.38 18.37
N GLU A 46 2.59 -8.55 18.80
CA GLU A 46 3.35 -9.79 18.80
C GLU A 46 3.66 -10.29 17.39
N GLU A 47 2.67 -10.26 16.49
CA GLU A 47 2.85 -10.63 15.07
C GLU A 47 3.87 -9.71 14.40
N GLN A 48 3.81 -8.39 14.68
CA GLN A 48 4.77 -7.42 14.17
C GLN A 48 6.17 -7.67 14.71
N HIS A 49 6.27 -7.95 16.01
CA HIS A 49 7.55 -8.25 16.65
C HIS A 49 8.22 -9.49 16.07
N LYS A 50 7.45 -10.52 15.77
CA LYS A 50 7.95 -11.71 15.08
C LYS A 50 8.56 -11.37 13.72
N LEU A 51 7.89 -10.54 12.91
CA LEU A 51 8.43 -10.07 11.63
C LEU A 51 9.75 -9.29 11.80
N PHE A 52 9.86 -8.51 12.87
CA PHE A 52 11.09 -7.80 13.20
C PHE A 52 12.23 -8.78 13.54
N LEU A 53 11.96 -9.77 14.39
CA LEU A 53 12.95 -10.80 14.73
C LEU A 53 13.39 -11.65 13.54
N ASP A 54 12.47 -11.93 12.61
CA ASP A 54 12.72 -12.67 11.38
C ASP A 54 13.44 -11.82 10.31
N GLY A 55 13.70 -10.53 10.59
CA GLY A 55 14.35 -9.61 9.65
C GLY A 55 13.45 -9.10 8.53
N ALA A 56 12.15 -9.40 8.56
CA ALA A 56 11.18 -9.00 7.54
C ALA A 56 10.62 -7.58 7.76
N SER A 57 10.90 -6.94 8.90
CA SER A 57 10.47 -5.58 9.22
C SER A 57 11.52 -4.85 10.05
N GLN A 58 11.57 -3.53 9.90
CA GLN A 58 12.38 -2.64 10.75
C GLN A 58 11.61 -2.12 11.97
N LYS A 59 10.31 -2.42 12.07
CA LYS A 59 9.43 -2.01 13.15
C LYS A 59 9.30 -3.15 14.17
N ASP A 60 9.71 -2.90 15.41
CA ASP A 60 9.71 -3.91 16.49
C ASP A 60 8.32 -4.23 17.06
N GLY A 61 7.33 -3.44 16.74
CA GLY A 61 5.94 -3.64 17.17
C GLY A 61 5.58 -3.04 18.52
N TYR A 62 6.54 -2.63 19.31
CA TYR A 62 6.34 -2.08 20.66
C TYR A 62 6.76 -0.63 20.76
N LYS A 63 8.03 -0.35 20.60
CA LYS A 63 8.57 1.02 20.63
C LYS A 63 8.39 1.70 19.28
N ASN A 64 8.65 0.97 18.19
CA ASN A 64 8.47 1.42 16.81
C ASN A 64 7.33 0.63 16.16
N LYS A 65 6.11 1.17 16.22
CA LYS A 65 4.90 0.52 15.69
C LYS A 65 4.81 0.63 14.18
N SER A 66 4.31 -0.41 13.54
CA SER A 66 3.94 -0.41 12.14
C SER A 66 2.52 0.13 11.95
N ASN A 67 2.24 0.79 10.83
CA ASN A 67 0.87 1.19 10.47
C ASN A 67 -0.03 -0.01 10.11
N HIS A 68 0.54 -1.19 9.91
CA HIS A 68 -0.22 -2.45 9.83
C HIS A 68 -0.74 -2.94 11.19
N GLN A 69 -0.21 -2.44 12.31
CA GLN A 69 -0.72 -2.80 13.62
C GLN A 69 -2.05 -2.12 13.89
N VAL A 70 -2.85 -2.76 14.75
CA VAL A 70 -4.07 -2.16 15.27
C VAL A 70 -3.74 -0.85 15.98
N ALA A 71 -4.31 0.24 15.47
CA ALA A 71 -4.16 1.58 16.03
C ALA A 71 -5.12 1.82 17.22
N VAL A 72 -5.08 3.02 17.79
CA VAL A 72 -5.95 3.40 18.93
C VAL A 72 -7.44 3.28 18.59
N ASP A 73 -7.82 3.49 17.33
CA ASP A 73 -9.20 3.34 16.84
C ASP A 73 -9.64 1.88 16.62
N GLY A 74 -8.78 0.91 16.91
CA GLY A 74 -9.06 -0.52 16.74
C GLY A 74 -8.89 -1.04 15.32
N THR A 75 -8.33 -0.25 14.38
CA THR A 75 -8.17 -0.62 12.97
C THR A 75 -6.71 -0.56 12.50
N GLY A 76 -6.42 -1.25 11.40
CA GLY A 76 -5.13 -1.13 10.70
C GLY A 76 -5.17 0.02 9.68
N HIS A 77 -4.10 0.78 9.60
CA HIS A 77 -4.01 1.98 8.76
C HIS A 77 -3.13 1.80 7.52
N ALA A 78 -2.65 0.60 7.25
CA ALA A 78 -1.82 0.30 6.08
C ALA A 78 -2.27 -0.96 5.36
N VAL A 79 -2.02 -1.01 4.05
CA VAL A 79 -2.29 -2.16 3.18
C VAL A 79 -1.18 -2.31 2.15
N ASP A 80 -0.78 -3.54 1.87
CA ASP A 80 0.15 -3.90 0.81
C ASP A 80 -0.63 -4.50 -0.36
N LEU A 81 -0.65 -3.81 -1.49
CA LEU A 81 -1.29 -4.23 -2.73
C LEU A 81 -0.24 -4.79 -3.68
N THR A 82 -0.24 -6.09 -3.88
CA THR A 82 0.72 -6.74 -4.76
C THR A 82 0.17 -6.87 -6.18
N ALA A 83 0.94 -6.41 -7.16
CA ALA A 83 0.55 -6.52 -8.57
C ALA A 83 0.38 -7.98 -8.98
N TYR A 84 -0.72 -8.28 -9.67
CA TYR A 84 -1.00 -9.61 -10.21
C TYR A 84 -0.96 -9.57 -11.74
N VAL A 85 -0.21 -10.50 -12.31
CA VAL A 85 -0.10 -10.65 -13.78
C VAL A 85 -0.71 -11.97 -14.19
N LEU A 86 -1.75 -11.92 -15.02
CA LEU A 86 -2.44 -13.12 -15.50
C LEU A 86 -1.45 -14.11 -16.14
N GLY A 87 -1.51 -15.35 -15.69
CA GLY A 87 -0.62 -16.41 -16.15
C GLY A 87 0.78 -16.44 -15.51
N GLN A 88 1.14 -15.41 -14.74
CA GLN A 88 2.45 -15.32 -14.06
C GLN A 88 2.33 -15.26 -12.54
N GLY A 89 1.20 -14.74 -12.01
CA GLY A 89 0.98 -14.59 -10.58
C GLY A 89 1.40 -13.21 -10.04
N PHE A 90 1.70 -13.17 -8.74
CA PHE A 90 2.09 -11.93 -8.06
C PHE A 90 3.54 -11.56 -8.35
N ASP A 91 3.77 -10.28 -8.69
CA ASP A 91 5.09 -9.73 -8.99
C ASP A 91 5.41 -8.57 -8.05
N TYR A 92 6.43 -8.77 -7.20
CA TYR A 92 6.89 -7.78 -6.22
C TYR A 92 8.01 -6.87 -6.75
N LYS A 93 8.59 -7.19 -7.91
CA LYS A 93 9.85 -6.59 -8.39
C LYS A 93 9.67 -5.59 -9.51
N ASN A 94 8.69 -5.80 -10.36
CA ASN A 94 8.49 -4.95 -11.54
C ASN A 94 7.76 -3.66 -11.17
N TRP A 95 8.52 -2.58 -10.95
CA TRP A 95 8.00 -1.27 -10.56
C TRP A 95 7.00 -0.67 -11.57
N ASN A 96 7.10 -1.02 -12.85
CA ASN A 96 6.15 -0.54 -13.87
C ASN A 96 4.71 -0.98 -13.59
N LEU A 97 4.51 -2.07 -12.85
CA LEU A 97 3.19 -2.55 -12.46
C LEU A 97 2.58 -1.72 -11.31
N TYR A 98 3.41 -1.09 -10.49
CA TYR A 98 2.95 -0.34 -9.31
C TYR A 98 2.54 1.10 -9.59
N TYR A 99 3.04 1.71 -10.67
CA TYR A 99 2.65 3.07 -11.04
C TYR A 99 1.15 3.19 -11.40
N PRO A 100 0.55 2.28 -12.19
CA PRO A 100 -0.89 2.28 -12.43
C PRO A 100 -1.73 2.00 -11.17
N ILE A 101 -1.23 1.17 -10.24
CA ILE A 101 -1.89 0.93 -8.96
C ILE A 101 -1.89 2.20 -8.11
N ALA A 102 -0.77 2.91 -8.03
CA ALA A 102 -0.66 4.17 -7.31
C ALA A 102 -1.60 5.25 -7.91
N GLU A 103 -1.70 5.34 -9.24
CA GLU A 103 -2.67 6.20 -9.94
C GLU A 103 -4.10 5.91 -9.48
N ALA A 104 -4.50 4.64 -9.50
CA ALA A 104 -5.85 4.22 -9.10
C ALA A 104 -6.12 4.49 -7.61
N MET A 105 -5.15 4.22 -6.74
CA MET A 105 -5.27 4.49 -5.30
C MET A 105 -5.39 5.98 -5.01
N ALA A 106 -4.65 6.83 -5.71
CA ALA A 106 -4.74 8.28 -5.58
C ALA A 106 -6.13 8.80 -6.00
N ALA A 107 -6.63 8.35 -7.14
CA ALA A 107 -7.97 8.72 -7.62
C ALA A 107 -9.07 8.24 -6.67
N ALA A 108 -8.98 7.00 -6.21
CA ALA A 108 -9.92 6.44 -5.24
C ALA A 108 -9.86 7.17 -3.90
N ALA A 109 -8.67 7.52 -3.40
CA ALA A 109 -8.50 8.25 -2.15
C ALA A 109 -9.15 9.64 -2.21
N ARG A 110 -8.99 10.36 -3.31
CA ARG A 110 -9.67 11.64 -3.52
C ARG A 110 -11.21 11.49 -3.51
N ALA A 111 -11.72 10.47 -4.18
CA ALA A 111 -13.16 10.20 -4.25
C ALA A 111 -13.75 9.80 -2.88
N GLU A 112 -13.03 9.04 -2.07
CA GLU A 112 -13.48 8.58 -0.76
C GLU A 112 -13.14 9.58 0.39
N GLY A 113 -12.51 10.70 0.07
CA GLY A 113 -12.11 11.68 1.09
C GLY A 113 -11.05 11.17 2.06
N ALA A 114 -10.17 10.28 1.59
CA ALA A 114 -9.01 9.79 2.33
C ALA A 114 -7.73 10.47 1.83
N ARG A 115 -6.71 10.52 2.68
CA ARG A 115 -5.36 10.95 2.29
C ARG A 115 -4.38 9.81 2.53
N LEU A 116 -3.54 9.55 1.55
CA LEU A 116 -2.61 8.43 1.57
C LEU A 116 -1.16 8.85 1.44
N THR A 117 -0.29 8.12 2.11
CA THR A 117 1.13 8.03 1.79
C THR A 117 1.39 6.71 1.07
N TRP A 118 2.18 6.75 0.01
CA TRP A 118 2.61 5.58 -0.76
C TRP A 118 4.10 5.29 -0.52
N GLY A 119 4.45 4.02 -0.40
CA GLY A 119 5.84 3.61 -0.17
C GLY A 119 6.81 3.89 -1.32
N GLY A 120 6.32 4.34 -2.47
CA GLY A 120 7.14 4.88 -3.55
C GLY A 120 7.68 6.30 -3.30
N ASN A 121 7.03 7.05 -2.42
CA ASN A 121 7.48 8.36 -1.95
C ASN A 121 6.92 8.67 -0.56
N TRP A 122 7.74 8.48 0.46
CA TRP A 122 7.36 8.66 1.87
C TRP A 122 7.23 10.14 2.31
N TYR A 123 7.71 11.07 1.50
CA TYR A 123 7.76 12.50 1.86
C TYR A 123 6.54 13.29 1.41
N GLU A 124 5.81 12.80 0.42
CA GLU A 124 4.70 13.52 -0.20
C GLU A 124 3.39 12.74 -0.05
N CYS A 125 2.28 13.46 0.11
CA CYS A 125 0.96 12.84 0.10
C CYS A 125 0.60 12.41 -1.33
N LEU A 126 0.23 11.15 -1.52
CA LEU A 126 -0.13 10.58 -2.82
C LEU A 126 -1.22 11.39 -3.54
N ASN A 127 -2.20 11.90 -2.79
CA ASN A 127 -3.31 12.68 -3.32
C ASN A 127 -2.88 13.95 -4.04
N ASP A 128 -1.75 14.53 -3.62
CA ASP A 128 -1.34 15.87 -4.04
C ASP A 128 -0.55 15.85 -5.36
N TYR A 129 0.06 14.71 -5.72
CA TYR A 129 0.90 14.64 -6.91
C TYR A 129 0.46 13.60 -7.95
N CYS A 130 -0.26 12.54 -7.54
CA CYS A 130 -0.48 11.40 -8.41
C CYS A 130 -1.81 11.50 -9.15
N TYR A 131 -1.77 11.94 -10.40
CA TYR A 131 -2.91 11.99 -11.34
C TYR A 131 -2.73 11.02 -12.51
N SER A 132 -1.54 10.43 -12.63
CA SER A 132 -1.19 9.46 -13.67
C SER A 132 -0.09 8.51 -13.19
N ALA A 133 0.11 7.40 -13.90
CA ALA A 133 1.25 6.50 -13.66
C ALA A 133 2.59 7.21 -13.85
N THR A 134 2.67 8.17 -14.77
CA THR A 134 3.85 9.00 -14.99
C THR A 134 4.18 9.86 -13.76
N ASP A 135 3.17 10.44 -13.14
CA ASP A 135 3.35 11.23 -11.90
C ASP A 135 3.88 10.34 -10.76
N ALA A 136 3.33 9.12 -10.62
CA ALA A 136 3.81 8.16 -9.64
C ALA A 136 5.29 7.81 -9.86
N ARG A 137 5.70 7.56 -11.09
CA ARG A 137 7.10 7.30 -11.44
C ARG A 137 7.99 8.48 -11.11
N ALA A 138 7.58 9.69 -11.48
CA ALA A 138 8.32 10.91 -11.19
C ALA A 138 8.49 11.14 -9.67
N ALA A 139 7.47 10.79 -8.87
CA ALA A 139 7.53 10.89 -7.41
C ALA A 139 8.58 9.96 -6.79
N VAL A 140 8.72 8.74 -7.30
CA VAL A 140 9.79 7.81 -6.88
C VAL A 140 11.17 8.41 -7.14
N GLU A 141 11.38 8.98 -8.32
CA GLU A 141 12.66 9.61 -8.67
C GLU A 141 12.95 10.85 -7.80
N ARG A 142 11.93 11.67 -7.48
CA ARG A 142 12.08 12.79 -6.55
C ARG A 142 12.48 12.34 -5.16
N TYR A 143 11.86 11.26 -4.67
CA TYR A 143 12.19 10.68 -3.37
C TYR A 143 13.65 10.22 -3.33
N LYS A 144 14.07 9.43 -4.31
CA LYS A 144 15.46 8.96 -4.42
C LYS A 144 16.47 10.08 -4.46
N ALA A 145 16.17 11.16 -5.19
CA ALA A 145 17.07 12.32 -5.31
C ALA A 145 17.22 13.10 -3.99
N LYS A 146 16.23 13.08 -3.12
CA LYS A 146 16.22 13.84 -1.85
C LYS A 146 16.56 13.00 -0.64
N HIS A 147 16.47 11.67 -0.73
CA HIS A 147 16.69 10.78 0.39
C HIS A 147 18.17 10.51 0.60
N PRO A 148 18.77 10.91 1.75
CA PRO A 148 20.16 10.60 2.05
C PRO A 148 20.31 9.12 2.47
N GLY A 149 21.20 8.40 1.82
CA GLY A 149 21.50 7.01 2.16
C GLY A 149 20.73 5.98 1.33
N PRO A 150 20.67 4.72 1.77
CA PRO A 150 19.98 3.66 1.03
C PRO A 150 18.50 3.96 0.85
N ASP A 151 17.98 3.80 -0.37
CA ASP A 151 16.56 3.97 -0.65
C ASP A 151 15.75 2.87 0.04
N PHE A 152 14.74 3.29 0.82
CA PHE A 152 13.74 2.40 1.37
C PHE A 152 12.41 2.69 0.69
N ILE A 153 12.19 2.09 -0.46
CA ILE A 153 10.95 2.23 -1.23
C ILE A 153 10.19 0.90 -1.24
N ASP A 154 8.86 1.00 -1.16
CA ASP A 154 7.96 -0.13 -1.07
C ASP A 154 6.73 0.10 -1.95
N GLY A 155 6.78 -0.41 -3.19
CA GLY A 155 5.73 -0.20 -4.18
C GLY A 155 4.34 -0.69 -3.77
N PRO A 156 4.21 -1.86 -3.12
CA PRO A 156 2.93 -2.35 -2.61
C PRO A 156 2.30 -1.49 -1.50
N HIS A 157 3.07 -0.78 -0.70
CA HIS A 157 2.63 -0.17 0.56
C HIS A 157 1.85 1.13 0.39
N PHE A 158 0.64 1.17 0.95
CA PHE A 158 -0.21 2.36 1.08
C PHE A 158 -0.70 2.49 2.52
N GLN A 159 -0.69 3.71 3.06
CA GLN A 159 -1.17 3.97 4.42
C GLN A 159 -1.95 5.28 4.51
N LEU A 160 -2.87 5.35 5.48
CA LEU A 160 -3.54 6.60 5.84
C LEU A 160 -2.53 7.60 6.42
N THR A 161 -2.65 8.84 5.98
CA THR A 161 -1.81 9.94 6.47
C THR A 161 -2.34 10.48 7.78
#